data_1e498cef574e84972b45eaaa1df8e033
#
_entry.id   1e498cef574e84972b45eaaa1df8e033
#
_cell.length_a   1.000
_cell.length_b   1.000
_cell.length_c   1.000
_cell.angle_alpha   90.00
_cell.angle_beta   90.00
_cell.angle_gamma   90.00
#
_symmetry.space_group_name_H-M   'P 1'
#
loop_
_entity.id
_entity.type
_entity.pdbx_description
1 polymer ?
#
loop_
_entity_poly.entity_id
_entity_poly.type
_entity_poly.pdbx_seq_one_letter_code
_entity_poly.pdbx_strand_id
1 'polypeptide(L)'
;MEDRLEGSRVRGDTVRGGRVASSGVGSGNIPSCRSAPKQVTPFPAMQPTKQLSIALLAGITFLSGVCQLPGIVFFETGDPSYHRETAPSGLYEGAGWRYQGEYKEFLGTVISPRHFITAIHLGKGSETFVRRSWFTGEEVDRVYFINPNFNEGNGSLDIPGTDLRIFEVFSEFPEYARLYTTSDEAGREVVMMGRGRSRGEEVRRLGQGRGWTWAPEDQRARWGRNTVDGFSDAGVRGPMLVTDFDDILGRDECQATFGDSGGGVFILKGGDWKLAGILFGADSNYDTNAICGDGSEFLASLFDGSGFYIGRDDSSCEDWTLVSAANDLDESRSFASRISSSAPIIQEVIQSAIDDRAKTPAERFNEWLSEFGIGGGKGSESDGRPDLLEYFSGLNPGMDDPGIPFLVEGSGGKLRFRIRIRLDAPDRGLSWEIQESPGLRSKEFQRVSGLRKVAQIHSLAEGVEILEYEMNYPARGLMFYRLKVTLEQERVARRVE
;
A
#
# COMPACT_ATOMS: atom_id res chain seq x y z
N MET A 1 46.75 1.23 -42.80
CA MET A 1 45.88 0.52 -43.75
C MET A 1 44.50 0.79 -43.25
N GLU A 2 43.89 1.92 -43.55
CA GLU A 2 43.25 2.43 -44.78
C GLU A 2 42.42 1.36 -45.47
N ASP A 3 41.11 1.54 -45.42
CA ASP A 3 40.22 2.01 -46.48
C ASP A 3 38.77 2.04 -45.97
N ARG A 4 38.14 3.17 -45.95
CA ARG A 4 37.21 3.86 -46.88
C ARG A 4 35.87 3.14 -47.05
N LEU A 5 34.79 3.73 -46.50
CA LEU A 5 33.75 4.62 -47.07
C LEU A 5 32.97 4.05 -48.29
N GLU A 6 31.63 4.04 -48.14
CA GLU A 6 30.57 4.51 -49.03
C GLU A 6 29.24 4.12 -48.42
N GLY A 7 28.21 4.87 -48.10
CA GLY A 7 27.68 6.06 -48.75
C GLY A 7 26.54 5.70 -49.72
N SER A 8 25.26 5.60 -49.24
CA SER A 8 24.15 5.79 -50.17
C SER A 8 22.91 6.40 -49.48
N ARG A 9 22.64 7.64 -49.92
CA ARG A 9 21.37 8.35 -49.77
C ARG A 9 20.38 7.85 -50.78
N VAL A 10 19.10 7.63 -50.42
CA VAL A 10 17.96 7.74 -51.34
C VAL A 10 16.80 8.43 -50.62
N ARG A 11 16.50 9.54 -51.12
CA ARG A 11 15.41 10.47 -51.41
C ARG A 11 14.01 9.98 -51.01
N GLY A 12 13.29 10.96 -50.47
CA GLY A 12 11.88 10.95 -50.20
C GLY A 12 11.02 11.02 -51.45
N ASP A 13 9.79 10.61 -51.30
CA ASP A 13 8.68 11.03 -52.15
C ASP A 13 7.41 11.26 -51.34
N THR A 14 6.91 12.46 -51.45
CA THR A 14 5.61 12.95 -51.04
C THR A 14 4.54 12.50 -52.02
N VAL A 15 3.44 11.89 -51.52
CA VAL A 15 2.19 11.81 -52.32
C VAL A 15 1.02 12.32 -51.49
N ARG A 16 0.33 13.24 -52.16
CA ARG A 16 -0.89 13.96 -51.73
C ARG A 16 -2.12 13.05 -51.67
N GLY A 17 -3.00 13.30 -50.73
CA GLY A 17 -4.39 13.68 -50.85
C GLY A 17 -5.37 12.73 -51.55
N GLY A 18 -6.34 12.27 -50.83
CA GLY A 18 -7.58 11.68 -51.32
C GLY A 18 -8.70 11.82 -50.30
N ARG A 19 -9.58 12.82 -50.47
CA ARG A 19 -10.90 12.88 -49.85
C ARG A 19 -11.84 11.95 -50.61
N VAL A 20 -12.64 11.10 -49.90
CA VAL A 20 -13.98 10.63 -50.33
C VAL A 20 -14.76 10.32 -49.06
N ALA A 21 -15.74 11.08 -48.76
CA ALA A 21 -17.16 10.95 -48.90
C ALA A 21 -17.86 9.99 -47.87
N SER A 22 -18.73 10.62 -47.13
CA SER A 22 -19.76 10.15 -46.19
C SER A 22 -20.79 9.20 -46.83
N SER A 23 -21.19 8.18 -46.08
CA SER A 23 -22.54 7.60 -46.09
C SER A 23 -22.71 6.99 -44.69
N GLY A 24 -23.59 7.36 -43.86
CA GLY A 24 -24.99 7.57 -43.83
C GLY A 24 -25.71 6.28 -43.46
N VAL A 25 -26.46 6.34 -42.33
CA VAL A 25 -27.61 5.47 -41.93
C VAL A 25 -27.37 4.37 -40.95
N GLY A 26 -28.10 4.48 -39.82
CA GLY A 26 -28.54 3.36 -39.02
C GLY A 26 -28.80 3.73 -37.54
N SER A 27 -29.80 4.58 -37.25
CA SER A 27 -30.34 4.76 -35.90
C SER A 27 -31.10 3.51 -35.45
N GLY A 28 -30.57 2.79 -34.49
CA GLY A 28 -31.24 1.72 -33.76
C GLY A 28 -31.74 2.22 -32.40
N ASN A 29 -33.06 2.33 -32.26
CA ASN A 29 -33.76 2.70 -31.04
C ASN A 29 -33.50 1.72 -29.89
N ILE A 30 -33.04 2.25 -28.76
CA ILE A 30 -33.10 1.56 -27.47
C ILE A 30 -34.33 2.05 -26.72
N PRO A 31 -35.24 1.17 -26.26
CA PRO A 31 -36.44 1.60 -25.51
C PRO A 31 -36.03 1.98 -24.08
N SER A 32 -36.33 3.23 -23.73
CA SER A 32 -36.23 3.75 -22.36
C SER A 32 -37.43 3.24 -21.53
N CYS A 33 -37.18 2.45 -20.51
CA CYS A 33 -38.18 2.21 -19.45
C CYS A 33 -38.24 3.43 -18.52
N ARG A 34 -39.27 4.26 -18.70
CA ARG A 34 -39.68 5.25 -17.69
C ARG A 34 -40.52 4.55 -16.64
N SER A 35 -40.05 4.49 -15.42
CA SER A 35 -40.86 4.17 -14.25
C SER A 35 -41.59 5.43 -13.76
N ALA A 36 -42.90 5.38 -13.68
CA ALA A 36 -43.75 6.45 -13.15
C ALA A 36 -43.63 6.56 -11.62
N PRO A 37 -43.83 7.76 -11.04
CA PRO A 37 -43.76 7.95 -9.60
C PRO A 37 -45.06 7.42 -8.93
N LYS A 38 -44.91 6.56 -7.91
CA LYS A 38 -45.99 6.17 -7.03
C LYS A 38 -46.37 7.31 -6.09
N GLN A 39 -47.58 7.72 -6.12
CA GLN A 39 -48.21 8.65 -5.18
C GLN A 39 -48.21 8.02 -3.77
N VAL A 40 -47.73 8.79 -2.80
CA VAL A 40 -47.81 8.51 -1.37
C VAL A 40 -49.09 9.15 -0.86
N THR A 41 -50.06 8.35 -0.41
CA THR A 41 -51.26 8.81 0.32
C THR A 41 -50.91 9.02 1.79
N PRO A 42 -51.40 10.09 2.44
CA PRO A 42 -51.10 10.33 3.86
C PRO A 42 -52.01 9.49 4.77
N PHE A 43 -51.43 8.89 5.79
CA PHE A 43 -52.15 8.24 6.89
C PHE A 43 -52.71 9.27 7.88
N PRO A 44 -53.92 9.01 8.44
CA PRO A 44 -54.55 9.92 9.39
C PRO A 44 -53.95 9.80 10.79
N ALA A 45 -53.88 10.95 11.49
CA ALA A 45 -53.47 11.10 12.84
C ALA A 45 -54.37 10.35 13.83
N MET A 46 -53.79 9.54 14.72
CA MET A 46 -54.46 8.99 15.89
C MET A 46 -54.01 9.71 17.17
N GLN A 47 -55.00 10.19 17.91
CA GLN A 47 -54.86 10.81 19.23
C GLN A 47 -54.52 9.79 20.33
N PRO A 48 -53.98 10.22 21.49
CA PRO A 48 -53.48 9.35 22.54
C PRO A 48 -54.56 9.01 23.58
N THR A 49 -54.71 7.73 23.95
CA THR A 49 -55.36 7.33 25.19
C THR A 49 -54.65 6.18 25.92
N LYS A 50 -54.20 6.50 27.13
CA LYS A 50 -54.22 5.78 28.42
C LYS A 50 -53.57 4.40 28.58
N GLN A 51 -52.52 4.46 29.41
CA GLN A 51 -52.27 3.66 30.63
C GLN A 51 -52.12 2.12 30.58
N LEU A 52 -50.93 1.74 30.96
CA LEU A 52 -50.52 0.79 32.02
C LEU A 52 -50.86 -0.71 31.81
N SER A 53 -49.82 -1.47 31.48
CA SER A 53 -49.57 -2.76 32.15
C SER A 53 -48.10 -3.14 31.98
N ILE A 54 -47.37 -3.19 33.07
CA ILE A 54 -46.04 -3.70 33.21
C ILE A 54 -46.09 -5.21 33.06
N ALA A 55 -45.65 -5.74 31.92
CA ALA A 55 -45.32 -7.15 31.81
C ALA A 55 -43.81 -7.24 31.67
N LEU A 56 -43.17 -7.72 32.75
CA LEU A 56 -41.75 -8.04 32.83
C LEU A 56 -41.50 -9.28 31.95
N LEU A 57 -41.23 -9.07 30.65
CA LEU A 57 -40.65 -10.10 29.79
C LEU A 57 -39.13 -9.99 29.94
N ALA A 58 -38.58 -10.95 30.68
CA ALA A 58 -37.15 -11.24 30.68
C ALA A 58 -36.77 -11.66 29.23
N GLY A 59 -36.42 -10.67 28.41
CA GLY A 59 -35.78 -10.90 27.11
C GLY A 59 -34.39 -11.43 27.36
N ILE A 60 -34.21 -12.74 27.18
CA ILE A 60 -32.89 -13.34 26.96
C ILE A 60 -32.42 -12.75 25.62
N THR A 61 -31.67 -11.65 25.69
CA THR A 61 -30.84 -11.18 24.58
C THR A 61 -29.76 -12.25 24.41
N PHE A 62 -29.97 -13.15 23.45
CA PHE A 62 -28.86 -13.82 22.81
C PHE A 62 -28.01 -12.71 22.20
N LEU A 63 -26.96 -12.28 22.91
CA LEU A 63 -25.80 -11.69 22.26
C LEU A 63 -25.27 -12.80 21.33
N SER A 64 -25.74 -12.82 20.07
CA SER A 64 -24.98 -13.38 18.99
C SER A 64 -23.71 -12.54 18.91
N GLY A 65 -22.71 -12.92 19.68
CA GLY A 65 -21.36 -12.47 19.45
C GLY A 65 -21.06 -12.88 18.02
N VAL A 66 -21.03 -11.91 17.11
CA VAL A 66 -20.44 -12.10 15.79
C VAL A 66 -18.98 -12.42 16.11
N CYS A 67 -18.66 -13.71 16.11
CA CYS A 67 -17.30 -14.19 16.21
C CYS A 67 -16.60 -13.68 14.94
N GLN A 68 -15.88 -12.57 15.05
CA GLN A 68 -15.04 -12.08 13.96
C GLN A 68 -13.86 -13.06 13.86
N LEU A 69 -13.75 -13.73 12.75
CA LEU A 69 -12.82 -14.81 12.53
C LEU A 69 -11.64 -14.33 11.64
N PRO A 70 -10.42 -14.87 11.85
CA PRO A 70 -9.14 -14.28 11.46
C PRO A 70 -8.60 -14.57 10.04
N GLY A 71 -7.65 -13.74 9.49
CA GLY A 71 -6.91 -13.93 8.23
C GLY A 71 -5.87 -15.05 8.33
N ILE A 72 -5.49 -15.72 7.22
CA ILE A 72 -4.71 -16.96 7.12
C ILE A 72 -5.43 -18.13 7.79
N VAL A 73 -5.61 -19.24 7.09
CA VAL A 73 -6.18 -20.47 7.65
C VAL A 73 -5.06 -21.32 8.24
N PHE A 74 -5.15 -21.61 9.55
CA PHE A 74 -4.22 -22.51 10.23
C PHE A 74 -4.72 -23.95 10.23
N PHE A 75 -3.78 -24.88 10.12
CA PHE A 75 -4.11 -26.31 10.09
C PHE A 75 -4.69 -26.81 11.41
N GLU A 76 -4.00 -26.64 12.54
CA GLU A 76 -4.43 -27.21 13.83
C GLU A 76 -5.37 -26.31 14.62
N THR A 77 -5.41 -25.00 14.39
CA THR A 77 -6.17 -24.07 15.25
C THR A 77 -7.17 -23.19 14.51
N GLY A 78 -8.37 -23.09 15.05
CA GLY A 78 -9.37 -22.08 14.69
C GLY A 78 -9.45 -20.93 15.70
N ASP A 79 -8.49 -20.81 16.63
CA ASP A 79 -8.45 -19.74 17.61
C ASP A 79 -8.28 -18.36 16.93
N PRO A 80 -9.28 -17.46 17.01
CA PRO A 80 -9.23 -16.17 16.34
C PRO A 80 -8.17 -15.22 16.91
N SER A 81 -7.61 -15.49 18.06
CA SER A 81 -6.53 -14.70 18.67
C SER A 81 -5.13 -15.18 18.27
N TYR A 82 -5.03 -16.34 17.61
CA TYR A 82 -3.75 -16.94 17.29
C TYR A 82 -2.97 -16.09 16.30
N HIS A 83 -1.74 -15.71 16.65
CA HIS A 83 -0.85 -14.82 15.88
C HIS A 83 -1.46 -13.48 15.44
N ARG A 84 -2.59 -13.10 16.04
CA ARG A 84 -3.30 -11.89 15.70
C ARG A 84 -2.54 -10.64 16.12
N GLU A 85 -2.13 -9.81 15.15
CA GLU A 85 -1.48 -8.50 15.36
C GLU A 85 -0.27 -8.60 16.32
N THR A 86 0.40 -9.74 16.30
CA THR A 86 1.59 -10.02 17.10
C THR A 86 2.73 -10.47 16.22
N ALA A 87 3.92 -9.94 16.48
CA ALA A 87 5.11 -10.29 15.71
C ALA A 87 5.53 -11.76 15.95
N PRO A 88 6.12 -12.43 14.94
CA PRO A 88 6.79 -13.71 15.14
C PRO A 88 7.86 -13.61 16.23
N SER A 89 7.98 -14.67 17.04
CA SER A 89 8.92 -14.72 18.16
C SER A 89 9.74 -16.01 18.18
N GLY A 90 10.73 -16.08 19.04
CA GLY A 90 11.59 -17.25 19.16
C GLY A 90 12.42 -17.49 17.90
N LEU A 91 12.30 -18.66 17.27
CA LEU A 91 13.03 -19.00 16.04
C LEU A 91 12.63 -18.16 14.83
N TYR A 92 11.46 -17.53 14.88
CA TYR A 92 10.88 -16.72 13.80
C TYR A 92 10.99 -15.22 14.05
N GLU A 93 11.66 -14.83 15.13
CA GLU A 93 11.90 -13.42 15.42
C GLU A 93 12.57 -12.72 14.22
N GLY A 94 12.03 -11.56 13.85
CA GLY A 94 12.53 -10.81 12.69
C GLY A 94 12.05 -11.31 11.32
N ALA A 95 11.12 -12.29 11.26
CA ALA A 95 10.61 -12.89 10.01
C ALA A 95 9.76 -11.93 9.14
N GLY A 96 10.13 -10.67 9.06
CA GLY A 96 9.54 -9.74 8.08
C GLY A 96 8.28 -9.01 8.51
N TRP A 97 7.70 -9.34 9.67
CA TRP A 97 6.51 -8.68 10.22
C TRP A 97 6.63 -7.16 10.27
N ARG A 98 7.76 -6.70 10.79
CA ARG A 98 8.10 -5.29 10.93
C ARG A 98 8.19 -4.52 9.59
N TYR A 99 8.27 -5.19 8.45
CA TYR A 99 8.33 -4.57 7.12
C TYR A 99 6.97 -4.51 6.44
N GLN A 100 5.92 -5.08 7.05
CA GLN A 100 4.57 -5.03 6.51
C GLN A 100 3.91 -3.67 6.74
N GLY A 101 2.94 -3.35 5.87
CA GLY A 101 2.03 -2.23 6.02
C GLY A 101 0.77 -2.46 5.21
N GLU A 102 -0.24 -1.65 5.46
CA GLU A 102 -1.53 -1.73 4.78
C GLU A 102 -1.53 -0.88 3.52
N TYR A 103 -1.93 -1.49 2.42
CA TYR A 103 -2.23 -0.86 1.14
C TYR A 103 -3.68 -1.20 0.80
N LYS A 104 -4.60 -0.24 0.89
CA LYS A 104 -6.05 -0.49 0.86
C LYS A 104 -6.44 -1.49 1.96
N GLU A 105 -7.21 -2.52 1.59
CA GLU A 105 -7.62 -3.63 2.45
C GLU A 105 -6.56 -4.75 2.55
N PHE A 106 -5.44 -4.61 1.84
CA PHE A 106 -4.40 -5.63 1.66
C PHE A 106 -3.09 -5.24 2.34
N LEU A 107 -2.06 -6.05 2.11
CA LEU A 107 -0.71 -5.79 2.60
C LEU A 107 0.24 -5.36 1.49
N GLY A 108 1.35 -4.79 1.90
CA GLY A 108 2.56 -4.57 1.12
C GLY A 108 3.77 -4.64 2.02
N THR A 109 4.94 -4.88 1.42
CA THR A 109 6.21 -5.04 2.13
C THR A 109 7.18 -3.93 1.76
N VAL A 110 7.73 -3.24 2.76
CA VAL A 110 8.76 -2.21 2.57
C VAL A 110 10.06 -2.87 2.13
N ILE A 111 10.63 -2.40 1.00
CA ILE A 111 11.82 -2.99 0.35
C ILE A 111 13.00 -2.03 0.17
N SER A 112 12.82 -0.75 0.47
CA SER A 112 13.88 0.25 0.45
C SER A 112 13.50 1.43 1.32
N PRO A 113 14.36 2.45 1.49
CA PRO A 113 14.00 3.65 2.23
C PRO A 113 12.70 4.33 1.76
N ARG A 114 12.34 4.20 0.49
CA ARG A 114 11.17 4.89 -0.09
C ARG A 114 10.23 4.01 -0.88
N HIS A 115 10.49 2.70 -0.96
CA HIS A 115 9.67 1.82 -1.77
C HIS A 115 9.01 0.71 -0.95
N PHE A 116 7.77 0.38 -1.30
CA PHE A 116 7.13 -0.86 -0.90
C PHE A 116 6.66 -1.62 -2.14
N ILE A 117 6.57 -2.95 -2.01
CA ILE A 117 6.13 -3.86 -3.04
C ILE A 117 4.83 -4.55 -2.61
N THR A 118 3.93 -4.77 -3.57
CA THR A 118 2.66 -5.47 -3.40
C THR A 118 2.26 -6.15 -4.71
N ALA A 119 1.05 -6.71 -4.78
CA ALA A 119 0.56 -7.40 -5.98
C ALA A 119 -0.09 -6.46 -7.00
N ILE A 120 0.10 -6.70 -8.30
CA ILE A 120 -0.49 -5.91 -9.39
C ILE A 120 -2.02 -6.00 -9.37
N HIS A 121 -2.58 -7.22 -9.13
CA HIS A 121 -4.02 -7.43 -9.18
C HIS A 121 -4.82 -6.63 -8.14
N LEU A 122 -4.16 -6.07 -7.11
CA LEU A 122 -4.77 -5.15 -6.14
C LEU A 122 -5.10 -3.77 -6.74
N GLY A 123 -4.62 -3.51 -7.94
CA GLY A 123 -4.84 -2.26 -8.65
C GLY A 123 -4.10 -1.08 -8.01
N LYS A 124 -4.37 0.10 -8.56
CA LYS A 124 -3.92 1.40 -8.03
C LYS A 124 -5.09 2.08 -7.30
N GLY A 125 -4.89 3.27 -6.74
CA GLY A 125 -5.97 4.13 -6.24
C GLY A 125 -5.96 4.39 -4.73
N SER A 126 -4.94 3.93 -4.00
CA SER A 126 -4.66 4.47 -2.67
C SER A 126 -3.63 5.58 -2.75
N GLU A 127 -3.82 6.63 -1.97
CA GLU A 127 -2.85 7.73 -1.80
C GLU A 127 -1.90 7.45 -0.64
N THR A 128 -2.16 6.38 0.14
CA THR A 128 -1.43 6.12 1.38
C THR A 128 -1.03 4.67 1.51
N PHE A 129 0.09 4.47 2.22
CA PHE A 129 0.53 3.21 2.79
C PHE A 129 0.65 3.39 4.30
N VAL A 130 0.00 2.52 5.09
CA VAL A 130 -0.10 2.69 6.55
C VAL A 130 0.70 1.62 7.27
N ARG A 131 1.68 2.01 8.06
CA ARG A 131 2.40 1.11 8.96
C ARG A 131 1.76 1.19 10.33
N ARG A 132 1.01 0.16 10.67
CA ARG A 132 0.35 0.08 11.98
C ARG A 132 1.37 -0.16 13.09
N SER A 133 1.02 0.34 14.26
CA SER A 133 1.82 0.21 15.48
C SER A 133 2.17 -1.25 15.84
N TRP A 134 1.26 -2.18 15.59
CA TRP A 134 1.52 -3.61 15.81
C TRP A 134 2.52 -4.24 14.84
N PHE A 135 2.75 -3.66 13.65
CA PHE A 135 3.85 -4.07 12.78
C PHE A 135 5.20 -3.53 13.23
N THR A 136 5.21 -2.27 13.67
CA THR A 136 6.45 -1.55 13.94
C THR A 136 6.91 -1.63 15.39
N GLY A 137 6.01 -1.94 16.31
CA GLY A 137 6.26 -1.82 17.75
C GLY A 137 6.27 -0.37 18.25
N GLU A 138 5.91 0.60 17.41
CA GLU A 138 5.83 2.01 17.78
C GLU A 138 4.50 2.30 18.53
N GLU A 139 4.43 3.44 19.23
CA GLU A 139 3.21 3.81 19.97
C GLU A 139 2.05 4.23 19.07
N VAL A 140 2.34 4.67 17.84
CA VAL A 140 1.34 5.21 16.91
C VAL A 140 1.52 4.66 15.49
N ASP A 141 0.43 4.59 14.77
CA ASP A 141 0.43 4.27 13.34
C ASP A 141 1.12 5.37 12.54
N ARG A 142 1.85 5.00 11.49
CA ARG A 142 2.47 5.93 10.56
C ARG A 142 1.83 5.85 9.19
N VAL A 143 1.45 7.00 8.66
CA VAL A 143 0.91 7.15 7.31
C VAL A 143 2.00 7.69 6.39
N TYR A 144 2.25 6.99 5.29
CA TYR A 144 3.15 7.38 4.23
C TYR A 144 2.35 7.73 2.98
N PHE A 145 2.59 8.91 2.41
CA PHE A 145 1.94 9.33 1.19
C PHE A 145 2.66 8.77 -0.03
N ILE A 146 1.91 8.12 -0.91
CA ILE A 146 2.41 7.55 -2.15
C ILE A 146 2.71 8.68 -3.13
N ASN A 147 3.88 8.62 -3.79
CA ASN A 147 4.31 9.59 -4.79
C ASN A 147 3.61 9.30 -6.14
N PRO A 148 2.64 10.12 -6.58
CA PRO A 148 1.96 9.91 -7.85
C PRO A 148 2.85 10.21 -9.07
N ASN A 149 3.98 10.89 -8.86
CA ASN A 149 4.92 11.25 -9.93
C ASN A 149 6.01 10.18 -10.14
N PHE A 150 6.05 9.15 -9.30
CA PHE A 150 6.99 8.03 -9.46
C PHE A 150 6.81 7.36 -10.83
N ASN A 151 7.92 6.91 -11.42
CA ASN A 151 7.93 6.25 -12.73
C ASN A 151 7.25 7.10 -13.81
N GLU A 152 7.80 8.30 -14.06
CA GLU A 152 7.34 9.25 -15.09
C GLU A 152 5.86 9.64 -14.96
N GLY A 153 5.35 9.75 -13.73
CA GLY A 153 3.96 10.12 -13.46
C GLY A 153 2.97 8.95 -13.49
N ASN A 154 3.45 7.70 -13.60
CA ASN A 154 2.59 6.52 -13.52
C ASN A 154 2.17 6.17 -12.08
N GLY A 155 2.85 6.73 -11.06
CA GLY A 155 2.61 6.55 -9.64
C GLY A 155 2.99 5.17 -9.11
N SER A 156 3.42 4.25 -9.97
CA SER A 156 3.90 2.91 -9.62
C SER A 156 4.69 2.28 -10.75
N LEU A 157 5.46 1.25 -10.44
CA LEU A 157 6.15 0.43 -11.44
C LEU A 157 5.70 -1.02 -11.33
N ASP A 158 5.16 -1.57 -12.42
CA ASP A 158 4.84 -2.98 -12.57
C ASP A 158 6.07 -3.73 -13.06
N ILE A 159 6.44 -4.82 -12.38
CA ILE A 159 7.57 -5.65 -12.79
C ILE A 159 7.12 -6.56 -13.95
N PRO A 160 7.72 -6.42 -15.14
CA PRO A 160 7.26 -7.14 -16.32
C PRO A 160 7.22 -8.66 -16.14
N GLY A 161 6.15 -9.28 -16.62
CA GLY A 161 5.98 -10.74 -16.57
C GLY A 161 5.80 -11.29 -15.16
N THR A 162 5.29 -10.50 -14.23
CA THR A 162 4.98 -10.91 -12.86
C THR A 162 3.70 -10.23 -12.35
N ASP A 163 3.26 -10.60 -11.15
CA ASP A 163 2.20 -9.88 -10.43
C ASP A 163 2.77 -8.90 -9.38
N LEU A 164 4.00 -8.41 -9.55
CA LEU A 164 4.69 -7.54 -8.61
C LEU A 164 4.60 -6.06 -9.02
N ARG A 165 4.17 -5.20 -8.08
CA ARG A 165 4.10 -3.74 -8.24
C ARG A 165 4.86 -3.04 -7.14
N ILE A 166 5.66 -2.06 -7.53
CA ILE A 166 6.42 -1.18 -6.63
C ILE A 166 5.77 0.20 -6.62
N PHE A 167 5.63 0.76 -5.42
CA PHE A 167 5.26 2.15 -5.19
C PHE A 167 6.40 2.88 -4.48
N GLU A 168 6.52 4.17 -4.75
CA GLU A 168 7.38 5.08 -4.00
C GLU A 168 6.53 5.94 -3.06
N VAL A 169 7.08 6.26 -1.89
CA VAL A 169 6.50 7.20 -0.92
C VAL A 169 7.40 8.43 -0.75
N PHE A 170 6.81 9.56 -0.35
CA PHE A 170 7.58 10.80 -0.14
C PHE A 170 8.53 10.70 1.06
N SER A 171 8.04 10.18 2.18
CA SER A 171 8.83 10.09 3.42
C SER A 171 9.56 8.75 3.54
N GLU A 172 10.76 8.76 4.14
CA GLU A 172 11.57 7.55 4.28
C GLU A 172 11.01 6.58 5.34
N PHE A 173 11.00 5.30 4.99
CA PHE A 173 10.84 4.22 5.96
C PHE A 173 12.11 4.07 6.81
N PRO A 174 11.99 3.87 8.12
CA PRO A 174 13.16 3.71 8.99
C PRO A 174 13.96 2.43 8.67
N GLU A 175 13.28 1.40 8.18
CA GLU A 175 13.83 0.07 7.90
C GLU A 175 13.07 -0.61 6.76
N TYR A 176 13.70 -1.60 6.12
CA TYR A 176 13.16 -2.31 4.98
C TYR A 176 13.68 -3.75 4.90
N ALA A 177 12.92 -4.62 4.21
CA ALA A 177 13.27 -6.01 3.98
C ALA A 177 14.44 -6.16 3.00
N ARG A 178 15.31 -7.13 3.27
CA ARG A 178 16.29 -7.60 2.28
C ARG A 178 15.61 -8.57 1.33
N LEU A 179 15.99 -8.53 0.05
CA LEU A 179 15.45 -9.44 -0.96
C LEU A 179 16.14 -10.80 -0.90
N TYR A 180 15.36 -11.87 -1.12
CA TYR A 180 15.89 -13.20 -1.43
C TYR A 180 16.23 -13.26 -2.92
N THR A 181 17.51 -13.36 -3.24
CA THR A 181 18.01 -13.18 -4.60
C THR A 181 18.53 -14.45 -5.25
N THR A 182 18.45 -15.58 -4.56
CA THR A 182 18.91 -16.89 -5.06
C THR A 182 17.74 -17.79 -5.38
N SER A 183 17.92 -18.72 -6.31
CA SER A 183 16.85 -19.59 -6.84
C SER A 183 16.79 -20.96 -6.16
N ASP A 184 17.07 -21.01 -4.85
CA ASP A 184 17.10 -22.23 -4.05
C ASP A 184 16.02 -22.22 -2.94
N GLU A 185 14.82 -21.74 -3.27
CA GLU A 185 13.69 -21.63 -2.34
C GLU A 185 13.02 -22.97 -2.06
N ALA A 186 13.00 -23.89 -3.04
CA ALA A 186 12.34 -25.20 -2.87
C ALA A 186 12.89 -25.97 -1.67
N GLY A 187 11.99 -26.55 -0.88
CA GLY A 187 12.26 -27.28 0.35
C GLY A 187 12.62 -26.37 1.54
N ARG A 188 12.50 -25.03 1.40
CA ARG A 188 12.74 -24.11 2.51
C ARG A 188 11.46 -23.73 3.22
N GLU A 189 11.57 -23.70 4.53
CA GLU A 189 10.52 -23.17 5.38
C GLU A 189 10.32 -21.67 5.13
N VAL A 190 9.08 -21.24 5.09
CA VAL A 190 8.66 -19.85 4.91
C VAL A 190 7.81 -19.38 6.08
N VAL A 191 7.87 -18.07 6.34
CA VAL A 191 6.89 -17.35 7.17
C VAL A 191 6.08 -16.45 6.23
N MET A 192 4.76 -16.60 6.25
CA MET A 192 3.83 -15.87 5.40
C MET A 192 3.00 -14.89 6.24
N MET A 193 2.73 -13.70 5.68
CA MET A 193 1.95 -12.64 6.33
C MET A 193 0.65 -12.41 5.57
N GLY A 194 -0.48 -12.34 6.28
CA GLY A 194 -1.77 -12.10 5.65
C GLY A 194 -2.73 -11.36 6.57
N ARG A 195 -3.88 -10.90 6.00
CA ARG A 195 -4.98 -10.25 6.73
C ARG A 195 -6.36 -10.53 6.11
N GLY A 196 -6.48 -11.62 5.39
CA GLY A 196 -7.68 -12.01 4.66
C GLY A 196 -8.70 -12.79 5.49
N ARG A 197 -9.06 -13.99 5.02
CA ARG A 197 -10.07 -14.86 5.62
C ARG A 197 -9.43 -15.88 6.57
N SER A 198 -10.24 -16.41 7.46
CA SER A 198 -9.82 -17.37 8.46
C SER A 198 -10.47 -18.73 8.30
N ARG A 199 -10.07 -19.62 9.19
CA ARG A 199 -10.66 -20.93 9.34
C ARG A 199 -12.11 -20.85 9.79
N GLY A 200 -13.00 -21.46 8.98
CA GLY A 200 -14.42 -21.63 9.27
C GLY A 200 -14.78 -23.04 9.78
N GLU A 201 -15.91 -23.55 9.32
CA GLU A 201 -16.41 -24.86 9.69
C GLU A 201 -15.60 -25.99 9.03
N GLU A 202 -15.55 -27.14 9.70
CA GLU A 202 -14.88 -28.33 9.15
C GLU A 202 -15.59 -28.85 7.90
N VAL A 203 -14.85 -29.04 6.83
CA VAL A 203 -15.31 -29.71 5.61
C VAL A 203 -15.20 -31.20 5.81
N ARG A 204 -16.30 -31.92 5.61
CA ARG A 204 -16.33 -33.37 5.75
C ARG A 204 -16.79 -34.05 4.45
N ARG A 205 -16.17 -35.18 4.10
CA ARG A 205 -16.58 -36.08 3.01
C ARG A 205 -16.56 -37.52 3.50
N LEU A 206 -17.67 -38.24 3.29
CA LEU A 206 -17.83 -39.62 3.73
C LEU A 206 -17.54 -39.83 5.23
N GLY A 207 -17.85 -38.81 6.05
CA GLY A 207 -17.64 -38.83 7.51
C GLY A 207 -16.23 -38.50 7.98
N GLN A 208 -15.27 -38.29 7.07
CA GLN A 208 -13.90 -37.88 7.38
C GLN A 208 -13.73 -36.38 7.22
N GLY A 209 -12.93 -35.75 8.09
CA GLY A 209 -12.50 -34.35 7.93
C GLY A 209 -11.58 -34.22 6.72
N ARG A 210 -11.71 -33.12 5.98
CA ARG A 210 -10.97 -32.85 4.74
C ARG A 210 -10.30 -31.48 4.71
N GLY A 211 -10.63 -30.61 5.65
CA GLY A 211 -10.17 -29.24 5.73
C GLY A 211 -11.20 -28.34 6.39
N TRP A 212 -11.12 -27.06 6.09
CA TRP A 212 -12.02 -26.04 6.68
C TRP A 212 -12.50 -25.06 5.61
N THR A 213 -13.78 -24.72 5.67
CA THR A 213 -14.32 -23.59 4.90
C THR A 213 -13.63 -22.28 5.32
N TRP A 214 -13.68 -21.28 4.46
CA TRP A 214 -13.23 -19.95 4.81
C TRP A 214 -14.33 -19.15 5.50
N ALA A 215 -14.03 -18.60 6.66
CA ALA A 215 -14.88 -17.65 7.35
C ALA A 215 -14.82 -16.25 6.70
N PRO A 216 -15.70 -15.31 7.09
CA PRO A 216 -15.62 -13.91 6.64
C PRO A 216 -14.27 -13.26 6.98
N GLU A 217 -13.88 -12.24 6.22
CA GLU A 217 -12.70 -11.43 6.48
C GLU A 217 -12.85 -10.63 7.78
N ASP A 218 -11.81 -10.61 8.62
CA ASP A 218 -11.72 -9.74 9.80
C ASP A 218 -10.68 -8.61 9.63
N GLN A 219 -9.94 -8.65 8.54
CA GLN A 219 -8.88 -7.70 8.19
C GLN A 219 -7.81 -7.56 9.30
N ARG A 220 -7.56 -8.62 10.07
CA ARG A 220 -6.54 -8.65 11.11
C ARG A 220 -5.28 -9.32 10.59
N ALA A 221 -4.16 -8.65 10.76
CA ALA A 221 -2.88 -9.19 10.33
C ALA A 221 -2.47 -10.41 11.18
N ARG A 222 -1.97 -11.44 10.51
CA ARG A 222 -1.42 -12.66 11.09
C ARG A 222 -0.22 -13.14 10.32
N TRP A 223 0.51 -14.04 10.93
CA TRP A 223 1.58 -14.77 10.26
C TRP A 223 1.41 -16.27 10.54
N GLY A 224 1.83 -17.08 9.60
CA GLY A 224 1.91 -18.52 9.72
C GLY A 224 3.10 -19.06 8.96
N ARG A 225 3.28 -20.37 8.96
CA ARG A 225 4.42 -21.06 8.38
C ARG A 225 3.97 -22.02 7.29
N ASN A 226 4.89 -22.31 6.41
CA ASN A 226 4.73 -23.37 5.41
C ASN A 226 6.11 -23.73 4.82
N THR A 227 6.17 -24.70 3.94
CA THR A 227 7.36 -25.08 3.16
C THR A 227 7.14 -24.74 1.69
N VAL A 228 8.18 -24.35 0.97
CA VAL A 228 8.10 -24.18 -0.49
C VAL A 228 8.22 -25.55 -1.13
N ASP A 229 7.13 -26.10 -1.65
CA ASP A 229 7.09 -27.43 -2.28
C ASP A 229 7.62 -27.39 -3.70
N GLY A 230 7.48 -26.24 -4.36
CA GLY A 230 7.94 -26.10 -5.74
C GLY A 230 7.63 -24.74 -6.35
N PHE A 231 7.54 -24.77 -7.65
CA PHE A 231 7.29 -23.58 -8.47
C PHE A 231 6.15 -23.86 -9.45
N SER A 232 5.39 -22.81 -9.75
CA SER A 232 4.38 -22.81 -10.81
C SER A 232 4.64 -21.63 -11.74
N ASP A 233 4.22 -21.77 -12.99
CA ASP A 233 4.19 -20.65 -13.95
C ASP A 233 2.73 -20.24 -14.17
N ALA A 234 2.40 -19.06 -13.66
CA ALA A 234 1.07 -18.48 -13.80
C ALA A 234 0.90 -17.68 -15.12
N GLY A 235 1.67 -17.99 -16.14
CA GLY A 235 1.63 -17.36 -17.46
C GLY A 235 1.99 -15.87 -17.38
N VAL A 236 1.05 -15.00 -17.71
CA VAL A 236 1.27 -13.53 -17.66
C VAL A 236 1.59 -12.99 -16.27
N ARG A 237 1.31 -13.76 -15.21
CA ARG A 237 1.62 -13.43 -13.81
C ARG A 237 2.99 -13.95 -13.36
N GLY A 238 3.64 -14.73 -14.22
CA GLY A 238 5.02 -15.22 -14.07
C GLY A 238 5.22 -16.32 -13.04
N PRO A 239 6.49 -16.55 -12.66
CA PRO A 239 6.85 -17.62 -11.74
C PRO A 239 6.37 -17.37 -10.32
N MET A 240 5.78 -18.42 -9.72
CA MET A 240 5.24 -18.41 -8.36
C MET A 240 6.00 -19.42 -7.49
N LEU A 241 6.19 -19.11 -6.22
CA LEU A 241 6.44 -20.08 -5.16
C LEU A 241 5.11 -20.78 -4.87
N VAL A 242 5.15 -22.08 -4.64
CA VAL A 242 4.00 -22.89 -4.27
C VAL A 242 4.25 -23.51 -2.91
N THR A 243 3.26 -23.45 -2.04
CA THR A 243 3.20 -24.16 -0.77
C THR A 243 1.89 -24.95 -0.72
N ASP A 244 1.85 -26.14 -0.13
CA ASP A 244 0.64 -26.92 0.09
C ASP A 244 0.07 -26.70 1.50
N PHE A 245 -1.02 -27.38 1.84
CA PHE A 245 -1.69 -27.25 3.13
C PHE A 245 -1.79 -28.61 3.80
N ASP A 246 -0.73 -28.98 4.48
CA ASP A 246 -0.59 -30.24 5.21
C ASP A 246 -0.43 -30.04 6.73
N ASP A 247 0.04 -31.03 7.47
CA ASP A 247 0.25 -30.96 8.91
C ASP A 247 1.74 -31.03 9.33
N ILE A 248 2.66 -30.84 8.38
CA ILE A 248 4.09 -31.05 8.62
C ILE A 248 4.66 -30.06 9.65
N LEU A 249 4.22 -28.81 9.60
CA LEU A 249 4.67 -27.76 10.50
C LEU A 249 3.75 -27.56 11.73
N GLY A 250 2.73 -28.40 11.86
CA GLY A 250 1.85 -28.46 13.02
C GLY A 250 0.99 -27.20 13.16
N ARG A 251 0.98 -26.61 14.37
CA ARG A 251 0.04 -25.53 14.70
C ARG A 251 0.19 -24.27 13.86
N ASP A 252 1.40 -23.97 13.42
CA ASP A 252 1.72 -22.77 12.63
C ASP A 252 1.53 -22.98 11.12
N GLU A 253 1.30 -24.23 10.69
CA GLU A 253 1.01 -24.55 9.30
C GLU A 253 -0.19 -23.75 8.83
N CYS A 254 -0.06 -23.12 7.63
CA CYS A 254 -1.10 -22.22 7.17
C CYS A 254 -1.23 -22.18 5.65
N GLN A 255 -2.44 -21.85 5.21
CA GLN A 255 -2.75 -21.50 3.83
C GLN A 255 -3.18 -20.03 3.73
N ALA A 256 -2.74 -19.35 2.66
CA ALA A 256 -3.23 -18.03 2.28
C ALA A 256 -4.70 -18.10 1.81
N THR A 257 -5.40 -16.99 1.96
CA THR A 257 -6.81 -16.84 1.60
C THR A 257 -7.06 -15.57 0.79
N PHE A 258 -8.28 -15.36 0.32
CA PHE A 258 -8.66 -14.06 -0.23
C PHE A 258 -8.50 -12.97 0.84
N GLY A 259 -7.84 -11.87 0.43
CA GLY A 259 -7.49 -10.77 1.33
C GLY A 259 -6.07 -10.81 1.86
N ASP A 260 -5.34 -11.94 1.73
CA ASP A 260 -3.92 -12.06 2.09
C ASP A 260 -2.98 -11.55 1.00
N SER A 261 -3.50 -11.22 -0.18
CA SER A 261 -2.75 -10.69 -1.32
C SER A 261 -1.86 -9.53 -0.92
N GLY A 262 -0.64 -9.48 -1.47
CA GLY A 262 0.33 -8.44 -1.16
C GLY A 262 1.14 -8.68 0.11
N GLY A 263 0.77 -9.66 0.93
CA GLY A 263 1.53 -10.08 2.11
C GLY A 263 2.88 -10.68 1.74
N GLY A 264 3.89 -10.40 2.57
CA GLY A 264 5.26 -10.88 2.33
C GLY A 264 5.44 -12.34 2.74
N VAL A 265 6.24 -13.07 1.95
CA VAL A 265 6.70 -14.43 2.22
C VAL A 265 8.21 -14.39 2.45
N PHE A 266 8.66 -14.86 3.61
CA PHE A 266 10.05 -14.71 4.05
C PHE A 266 10.73 -16.05 4.28
N ILE A 267 12.00 -16.13 3.86
CA ILE A 267 12.90 -17.29 4.06
C ILE A 267 14.10 -16.86 4.88
N LEU A 268 14.48 -17.67 5.87
CA LEU A 268 15.71 -17.48 6.64
C LEU A 268 16.90 -17.97 5.83
N LYS A 269 17.87 -17.07 5.54
CA LYS A 269 19.11 -17.42 4.84
C LYS A 269 20.29 -16.64 5.34
N GLY A 270 21.30 -17.36 5.81
CA GLY A 270 22.52 -16.75 6.33
C GLY A 270 22.30 -15.96 7.62
N GLY A 271 21.31 -16.31 8.42
CA GLY A 271 20.96 -15.63 9.66
C GLY A 271 19.99 -14.45 9.49
N ASP A 272 19.64 -14.08 8.25
CA ASP A 272 18.73 -12.98 7.95
C ASP A 272 17.44 -13.51 7.32
N TRP A 273 16.28 -12.99 7.75
CA TRP A 273 15.02 -13.17 7.06
C TRP A 273 14.96 -12.29 5.82
N LYS A 274 14.68 -12.90 4.67
CA LYS A 274 14.67 -12.24 3.36
C LYS A 274 13.34 -12.43 2.67
N LEU A 275 12.86 -11.38 2.01
CA LEU A 275 11.63 -11.42 1.23
C LEU A 275 11.83 -12.29 0.00
N ALA A 276 11.14 -13.43 -0.05
CA ALA A 276 11.20 -14.42 -1.13
C ALA A 276 9.99 -14.38 -2.06
N GLY A 277 8.83 -13.92 -1.56
CA GLY A 277 7.60 -13.85 -2.33
C GLY A 277 6.63 -12.78 -1.85
N ILE A 278 5.67 -12.46 -2.71
CA ILE A 278 4.48 -11.64 -2.39
C ILE A 278 3.25 -12.49 -2.68
N LEU A 279 2.39 -12.68 -1.69
CA LEU A 279 1.19 -13.52 -1.82
C LEU A 279 0.30 -13.04 -2.97
N PHE A 280 -0.04 -13.98 -3.84
CA PHE A 280 -0.87 -13.79 -5.02
C PHE A 280 -2.28 -14.36 -4.85
N GLY A 281 -2.39 -15.59 -4.37
CA GLY A 281 -3.66 -16.28 -4.23
C GLY A 281 -3.50 -17.71 -3.70
N ALA A 282 -4.60 -18.45 -3.71
CA ALA A 282 -4.62 -19.84 -3.24
C ALA A 282 -5.69 -20.66 -3.99
N ASP A 283 -5.52 -21.97 -4.00
CA ASP A 283 -6.59 -22.90 -4.33
C ASP A 283 -7.69 -22.76 -3.28
N SER A 284 -8.93 -22.57 -3.73
CA SER A 284 -9.99 -22.20 -2.79
C SER A 284 -11.41 -22.58 -3.19
N ASN A 285 -11.72 -22.59 -4.48
CA ASN A 285 -13.06 -22.84 -4.99
C ASN A 285 -13.28 -24.33 -5.18
N TYR A 286 -14.10 -24.91 -4.34
CA TYR A 286 -14.45 -26.32 -4.35
C TYR A 286 -15.93 -26.53 -4.53
N ASP A 287 -16.28 -27.71 -5.04
CA ASP A 287 -17.64 -28.18 -5.20
C ASP A 287 -17.75 -29.66 -4.83
N THR A 288 -18.93 -30.10 -4.42
CA THR A 288 -19.24 -31.50 -4.15
C THR A 288 -19.56 -32.29 -5.42
N ASN A 289 -19.81 -31.62 -6.53
CA ASN A 289 -20.13 -32.15 -7.85
C ASN A 289 -19.59 -31.20 -8.95
N ALA A 290 -19.83 -31.50 -10.23
CA ALA A 290 -19.38 -30.66 -11.35
C ALA A 290 -20.47 -29.73 -11.89
N ILE A 291 -21.54 -29.48 -11.12
CA ILE A 291 -22.70 -28.68 -11.55
C ILE A 291 -22.57 -27.29 -10.98
N CYS A 292 -22.11 -26.37 -11.79
CA CYS A 292 -21.93 -24.97 -11.39
C CYS A 292 -23.27 -24.26 -11.09
N GLY A 293 -23.27 -23.47 -10.03
CA GLY A 293 -24.40 -22.60 -9.65
C GLY A 293 -25.57 -23.36 -9.04
N ASP A 294 -25.38 -24.60 -8.59
CA ASP A 294 -26.41 -25.38 -7.88
C ASP A 294 -26.41 -25.11 -6.36
N GLY A 295 -25.44 -24.31 -5.87
CA GLY A 295 -25.30 -23.89 -4.47
C GLY A 295 -24.50 -24.89 -3.64
N SER A 296 -23.78 -25.82 -4.27
CA SER A 296 -22.88 -26.74 -3.58
C SER A 296 -21.42 -26.28 -3.55
N GLU A 297 -21.13 -25.15 -4.19
CA GLU A 297 -19.82 -24.51 -4.20
C GLU A 297 -19.47 -23.91 -2.83
N PHE A 298 -18.20 -23.99 -2.46
CA PHE A 298 -17.70 -23.43 -1.21
C PHE A 298 -16.22 -23.03 -1.29
N LEU A 299 -15.84 -22.05 -0.49
CA LEU A 299 -14.43 -21.65 -0.31
C LEU A 299 -13.83 -22.41 0.87
N ALA A 300 -12.68 -23.04 0.65
CA ALA A 300 -12.04 -23.85 1.67
C ALA A 300 -10.52 -23.94 1.51
N SER A 301 -9.88 -24.31 2.62
CA SER A 301 -8.53 -24.86 2.70
C SER A 301 -8.63 -26.36 2.99
N LEU A 302 -8.24 -27.19 2.04
CA LEU A 302 -8.36 -28.63 2.15
C LEU A 302 -6.97 -29.28 2.23
N PHE A 303 -6.75 -30.10 3.26
CA PHE A 303 -5.59 -30.97 3.36
C PHE A 303 -5.82 -32.33 2.67
N ASP A 304 -7.02 -32.58 2.20
CA ASP A 304 -7.39 -33.70 1.33
C ASP A 304 -8.66 -33.30 0.54
N GLY A 305 -8.44 -32.77 -0.65
CA GLY A 305 -9.49 -32.40 -1.59
C GLY A 305 -10.04 -33.57 -2.40
N SER A 306 -9.54 -34.80 -2.18
CA SER A 306 -9.91 -35.95 -3.01
C SER A 306 -11.42 -36.20 -3.02
N GLY A 307 -11.96 -36.30 -4.24
CA GLY A 307 -13.38 -36.48 -4.51
C GLY A 307 -14.20 -35.19 -4.53
N PHE A 308 -13.66 -34.02 -4.20
CA PHE A 308 -14.24 -32.73 -4.52
C PHE A 308 -13.84 -32.31 -5.93
N TYR A 309 -14.49 -31.31 -6.45
CA TYR A 309 -14.11 -30.63 -7.68
C TYR A 309 -13.49 -29.29 -7.33
N ILE A 310 -12.40 -28.95 -8.02
CA ILE A 310 -11.76 -27.65 -7.92
C ILE A 310 -12.03 -26.85 -9.19
N GLY A 311 -12.39 -25.59 -9.06
CA GLY A 311 -12.69 -24.70 -10.17
C GLY A 311 -11.99 -23.35 -10.04
N ARG A 312 -12.15 -22.50 -11.06
CA ARG A 312 -11.74 -21.09 -11.01
C ARG A 312 -12.91 -20.22 -10.58
N ASP A 313 -12.61 -19.07 -9.97
CA ASP A 313 -13.58 -18.06 -9.53
C ASP A 313 -14.04 -17.18 -10.71
N ASP A 314 -14.14 -17.75 -11.91
CA ASP A 314 -14.77 -17.05 -13.01
C ASP A 314 -16.16 -17.66 -13.29
N SER A 315 -17.06 -16.82 -13.76
CA SER A 315 -18.44 -17.19 -14.08
C SER A 315 -18.60 -18.26 -15.18
N SER A 316 -17.51 -18.79 -15.69
CA SER A 316 -17.49 -19.89 -16.64
C SER A 316 -17.34 -21.19 -15.86
N CYS A 317 -18.43 -21.87 -15.63
CA CYS A 317 -18.49 -23.17 -14.99
C CYS A 317 -17.86 -24.32 -15.80
N GLU A 318 -17.02 -24.01 -16.76
CA GLU A 318 -16.46 -24.99 -17.69
C GLU A 318 -15.20 -25.69 -17.17
N ASP A 319 -14.59 -25.19 -16.07
CA ASP A 319 -13.25 -25.63 -15.61
C ASP A 319 -13.25 -26.45 -14.32
N TRP A 320 -14.40 -27.02 -13.90
CA TRP A 320 -14.44 -27.89 -12.72
C TRP A 320 -13.72 -29.20 -12.96
N THR A 321 -12.66 -29.44 -12.19
CA THR A 321 -11.81 -30.64 -12.30
C THR A 321 -11.94 -31.46 -11.03
N LEU A 322 -12.22 -32.77 -11.17
CA LEU A 322 -12.24 -33.70 -10.03
C LEU A 322 -10.83 -33.82 -9.43
N VAL A 323 -10.69 -33.50 -8.16
CA VAL A 323 -9.47 -33.76 -7.40
C VAL A 323 -9.37 -35.24 -7.11
N SER A 324 -8.25 -35.84 -7.52
CA SER A 324 -7.98 -37.28 -7.39
C SER A 324 -6.74 -37.48 -6.52
N ALA A 325 -6.84 -38.31 -5.51
CA ALA A 325 -5.72 -38.71 -4.65
C ALA A 325 -4.54 -39.36 -5.41
N ALA A 326 -4.73 -39.67 -6.70
CA ALA A 326 -3.67 -40.24 -7.55
C ALA A 326 -2.76 -39.20 -8.21
N ASN A 327 -3.05 -37.91 -8.04
CA ASN A 327 -2.44 -36.83 -8.81
C ASN A 327 -1.48 -35.92 -7.99
N ASP A 328 -1.16 -36.24 -6.75
CA ASP A 328 -0.33 -35.40 -5.83
C ASP A 328 -0.79 -33.93 -5.76
N LEU A 329 -2.10 -33.66 -5.94
CA LEU A 329 -2.74 -32.34 -5.95
C LEU A 329 -4.00 -32.34 -5.07
N ASP A 330 -4.08 -33.22 -4.10
CA ASP A 330 -5.23 -33.33 -3.21
C ASP A 330 -5.23 -32.29 -2.10
N GLU A 331 -4.12 -31.62 -1.85
CA GLU A 331 -3.97 -30.53 -0.89
C GLU A 331 -4.17 -29.17 -1.57
N SER A 332 -4.80 -28.24 -0.87
CA SER A 332 -4.92 -26.84 -1.30
C SER A 332 -3.56 -26.15 -1.27
N ARG A 333 -3.28 -25.33 -2.28
CA ARG A 333 -1.99 -24.65 -2.42
C ARG A 333 -2.11 -23.14 -2.24
N SER A 334 -1.04 -22.52 -1.75
CA SER A 334 -0.86 -21.08 -1.81
C SER A 334 0.19 -20.71 -2.86
N PHE A 335 0.02 -19.54 -3.48
CA PHE A 335 0.89 -19.03 -4.53
C PHE A 335 1.43 -17.66 -4.14
N ALA A 336 2.74 -17.44 -4.33
CA ALA A 336 3.37 -16.16 -4.11
C ALA A 336 4.28 -15.78 -5.29
N SER A 337 4.14 -14.55 -5.80
CA SER A 337 5.01 -14.03 -6.86
C SER A 337 6.46 -14.06 -6.41
N ARG A 338 7.30 -14.76 -7.14
CA ARG A 338 8.69 -15.10 -6.78
C ARG A 338 9.61 -13.90 -6.91
N ILE A 339 10.25 -13.47 -5.83
CA ILE A 339 11.16 -12.29 -5.81
C ILE A 339 12.48 -12.61 -6.54
N SER A 340 13.07 -13.78 -6.34
CA SER A 340 14.39 -14.10 -6.88
C SER A 340 14.44 -14.05 -8.42
N SER A 341 13.34 -14.34 -9.09
CA SER A 341 13.23 -14.28 -10.57
C SER A 341 13.33 -12.85 -11.11
N SER A 342 12.97 -11.85 -10.30
CA SER A 342 12.93 -10.45 -10.67
C SER A 342 13.87 -9.57 -9.82
N ALA A 343 14.68 -10.19 -8.97
CA ALA A 343 15.54 -9.47 -8.03
C ALA A 343 16.46 -8.43 -8.70
N PRO A 344 17.09 -8.68 -9.86
CA PRO A 344 17.91 -7.66 -10.52
C PRO A 344 17.14 -6.39 -10.87
N ILE A 345 15.93 -6.52 -11.43
CA ILE A 345 15.07 -5.39 -11.80
C ILE A 345 14.62 -4.65 -10.55
N ILE A 346 14.19 -5.37 -9.52
CA ILE A 346 13.77 -4.75 -8.25
C ILE A 346 14.93 -4.00 -7.60
N GLN A 347 16.13 -4.58 -7.59
CA GLN A 347 17.34 -3.94 -7.04
C GLN A 347 17.71 -2.66 -7.79
N GLU A 348 17.60 -2.63 -9.11
CA GLU A 348 17.84 -1.43 -9.91
C GLU A 348 16.91 -0.29 -9.49
N VAL A 349 15.62 -0.59 -9.34
CA VAL A 349 14.59 0.40 -8.94
C VAL A 349 14.88 0.98 -7.56
N ILE A 350 15.27 0.15 -6.59
CA ILE A 350 15.42 0.60 -5.20
C ILE A 350 16.80 1.20 -4.90
N GLN A 351 17.81 1.00 -5.77
CA GLN A 351 19.18 1.40 -5.48
C GLN A 351 19.34 2.90 -5.32
N SER A 352 18.68 3.69 -6.16
CA SER A 352 18.71 5.15 -6.08
C SER A 352 18.22 5.69 -4.72
N ALA A 353 17.18 5.09 -4.14
CA ALA A 353 16.68 5.48 -2.83
C ALA A 353 17.62 5.05 -1.69
N ILE A 354 18.32 3.92 -1.87
CA ILE A 354 19.34 3.46 -0.91
C ILE A 354 20.52 4.43 -0.91
N ASP A 355 20.98 4.81 -2.09
CA ASP A 355 22.11 5.75 -2.26
C ASP A 355 21.74 7.15 -1.77
N ASP A 356 20.53 7.63 -2.08
CA ASP A 356 20.03 8.92 -1.60
C ASP A 356 19.98 8.97 -0.08
N ARG A 357 19.55 7.89 0.58
CA ARG A 357 19.54 7.82 2.04
C ARG A 357 20.93 8.00 2.67
N ALA A 358 21.98 7.61 1.99
CA ALA A 358 23.36 7.74 2.48
C ALA A 358 23.88 9.18 2.41
N LYS A 359 23.23 10.06 1.60
CA LYS A 359 23.66 11.46 1.45
C LYS A 359 23.35 12.29 2.69
N THR A 360 24.23 13.24 2.96
CA THR A 360 23.97 14.29 3.96
C THR A 360 22.90 15.26 3.46
N PRO A 361 22.23 16.01 4.37
CA PRO A 361 21.30 17.07 3.98
C PRO A 361 21.90 18.10 3.01
N ALA A 362 23.19 18.47 3.22
CA ALA A 362 23.89 19.41 2.37
C ALA A 362 24.16 18.85 0.96
N GLU A 363 24.50 17.56 0.84
CA GLU A 363 24.68 16.89 -0.46
C GLU A 363 23.37 16.86 -1.25
N ARG A 364 22.26 16.51 -0.61
CA ARG A 364 20.92 16.52 -1.24
C ARG A 364 20.49 17.92 -1.70
N PHE A 365 20.78 18.94 -0.89
CA PHE A 365 20.50 20.33 -1.26
C PHE A 365 21.34 20.79 -2.46
N ASN A 366 22.65 20.50 -2.46
CA ASN A 366 23.52 20.85 -3.57
C ASN A 366 23.19 20.09 -4.86
N GLU A 367 22.78 18.83 -4.77
CA GLU A 367 22.31 18.03 -5.90
C GLU A 367 21.06 18.66 -6.52
N TRP A 368 20.07 18.99 -5.68
CA TRP A 368 18.87 19.69 -6.12
C TRP A 368 19.20 21.01 -6.82
N LEU A 369 20.09 21.84 -6.29
CA LEU A 369 20.55 23.05 -6.99
C LEU A 369 21.17 22.74 -8.36
N SER A 370 21.94 21.66 -8.44
CA SER A 370 22.61 21.24 -9.67
C SER A 370 21.63 20.80 -10.76
N GLU A 371 20.49 20.19 -10.39
CA GLU A 371 19.40 19.82 -11.32
C GLU A 371 18.86 21.02 -12.08
N PHE A 372 18.91 22.22 -11.47
CA PHE A 372 18.49 23.49 -12.10
C PHE A 372 19.65 24.29 -12.69
N GLY A 373 20.85 23.70 -12.79
CA GLY A 373 22.02 24.37 -13.33
C GLY A 373 22.64 25.45 -12.42
N ILE A 374 22.25 25.45 -11.13
CA ILE A 374 22.74 26.38 -10.11
C ILE A 374 23.92 25.74 -9.41
N GLY A 375 25.15 26.21 -9.73
CA GLY A 375 26.40 25.69 -9.17
C GLY A 375 27.17 26.69 -8.32
N GLY A 376 27.87 26.17 -7.27
CA GLY A 376 28.89 26.92 -6.58
C GLY A 376 28.43 27.97 -5.56
N GLY A 377 27.31 27.80 -4.90
CA GLY A 377 26.89 28.62 -3.76
C GLY A 377 26.42 30.05 -4.12
N LYS A 378 26.16 30.30 -5.38
CA LYS A 378 25.48 31.52 -5.84
C LYS A 378 24.09 31.11 -6.26
N GLY A 379 23.12 31.30 -5.36
CA GLY A 379 21.72 31.07 -5.66
C GLY A 379 21.26 31.91 -6.83
N SER A 380 20.29 31.39 -7.57
CA SER A 380 19.54 32.15 -8.56
C SER A 380 18.50 33.01 -7.85
N GLU A 381 18.95 33.97 -7.03
CA GLU A 381 18.01 34.91 -6.37
C GLU A 381 17.37 35.89 -7.39
N SER A 382 16.91 35.35 -8.54
CA SER A 382 16.29 36.16 -9.60
C SER A 382 14.93 36.71 -9.17
N ASP A 383 14.23 36.03 -8.27
CA ASP A 383 12.93 36.44 -7.74
C ASP A 383 13.00 36.99 -6.29
N GLY A 384 14.21 37.03 -5.70
CA GLY A 384 14.45 37.51 -4.32
C GLY A 384 14.09 36.51 -3.22
N ARG A 385 13.86 35.25 -3.55
CA ARG A 385 13.65 34.18 -2.57
C ARG A 385 14.95 33.40 -2.33
N PRO A 386 15.30 33.10 -1.05
CA PRO A 386 16.44 32.23 -0.78
C PRO A 386 16.23 30.79 -1.29
N ASP A 387 17.18 30.21 -1.97
CA ASP A 387 17.14 28.84 -2.50
C ASP A 387 16.74 27.80 -1.43
N LEU A 388 17.21 27.96 -0.19
CA LEU A 388 16.82 27.05 0.91
C LEU A 388 15.33 27.12 1.24
N LEU A 389 14.69 28.28 1.08
CA LEU A 389 13.25 28.43 1.29
C LEU A 389 12.48 27.76 0.16
N GLU A 390 12.96 27.86 -1.06
CA GLU A 390 12.37 27.20 -2.23
C GLU A 390 12.52 25.67 -2.13
N TYR A 391 13.72 25.20 -1.75
CA TYR A 391 13.96 23.79 -1.49
C TYR A 391 13.02 23.24 -0.41
N PHE A 392 12.85 23.96 0.70
CA PHE A 392 11.93 23.61 1.77
C PHE A 392 10.47 23.57 1.31
N SER A 393 10.08 24.49 0.43
CA SER A 393 8.70 24.66 -0.01
C SER A 393 8.36 23.84 -1.27
N GLY A 394 9.33 23.12 -1.85
CA GLY A 394 9.14 22.38 -3.09
C GLY A 394 8.89 23.30 -4.30
N LEU A 395 9.50 24.46 -4.31
CA LEU A 395 9.47 25.43 -5.43
C LEU A 395 10.69 25.26 -6.32
N ASN A 396 10.65 25.84 -7.52
CA ASN A 396 11.75 25.81 -8.47
C ASN A 396 12.67 27.03 -8.30
N PRO A 397 13.97 26.87 -7.97
CA PRO A 397 14.88 27.97 -7.70
C PRO A 397 15.27 28.78 -8.95
N GLY A 398 14.95 28.29 -10.15
CA GLY A 398 15.22 28.95 -11.43
C GLY A 398 14.02 29.67 -12.06
N MET A 399 12.86 29.67 -11.40
CA MET A 399 11.61 30.21 -11.94
C MET A 399 10.91 31.12 -10.94
N ASP A 400 10.27 32.16 -11.44
CA ASP A 400 9.32 32.96 -10.64
C ASP A 400 8.03 32.14 -10.43
N ASP A 401 8.07 31.26 -9.45
CA ASP A 401 6.97 30.34 -9.10
C ASP A 401 5.89 31.12 -8.31
N PRO A 402 4.61 31.05 -8.70
CA PRO A 402 3.51 31.72 -7.98
C PRO A 402 3.26 31.14 -6.58
N GLY A 403 3.91 30.03 -6.22
CA GLY A 403 3.78 29.44 -4.89
C GLY A 403 4.24 30.39 -3.79
N ILE A 404 3.46 30.53 -2.71
CA ILE A 404 3.79 31.36 -1.55
C ILE A 404 4.29 30.46 -0.43
N PRO A 405 5.60 30.46 -0.09
CA PRO A 405 6.16 29.64 0.97
C PRO A 405 5.57 29.92 2.35
N PHE A 406 5.30 31.20 2.62
CA PHE A 406 4.82 31.66 3.91
C PHE A 406 3.89 32.85 3.75
N LEU A 407 2.67 32.75 4.30
CA LEU A 407 1.67 33.81 4.26
C LEU A 407 1.15 34.08 5.67
N VAL A 408 0.97 35.37 6.00
CA VAL A 408 0.35 35.80 7.26
C VAL A 408 -0.85 36.70 6.96
N GLU A 409 -2.01 36.30 7.44
CA GLU A 409 -3.27 37.01 7.22
C GLU A 409 -3.93 37.32 8.55
N GLY A 410 -4.54 38.50 8.64
CA GLY A 410 -5.28 38.94 9.81
C GLY A 410 -6.79 39.05 9.55
N SER A 411 -7.61 38.34 10.32
CA SER A 411 -9.07 38.43 10.22
C SER A 411 -9.75 38.08 11.53
N GLY A 412 -10.81 38.82 11.89
CA GLY A 412 -11.68 38.51 13.04
C GLY A 412 -10.97 38.44 14.38
N GLY A 413 -9.96 39.29 14.62
CA GLY A 413 -9.18 39.27 15.86
C GLY A 413 -8.14 38.17 15.98
N LYS A 414 -7.88 37.45 14.88
CA LYS A 414 -6.90 36.37 14.79
C LYS A 414 -5.90 36.60 13.69
N LEU A 415 -4.68 36.09 13.88
CA LEU A 415 -3.67 35.89 12.85
C LEU A 415 -3.69 34.46 12.40
N ARG A 416 -3.66 34.28 11.08
CA ARG A 416 -3.51 32.95 10.43
C ARG A 416 -2.18 32.91 9.69
N PHE A 417 -1.44 31.84 9.90
CA PHE A 417 -0.16 31.56 9.25
C PHE A 417 -0.35 30.35 8.36
N ARG A 418 0.02 30.48 7.08
CA ARG A 418 0.03 29.38 6.11
C ARG A 418 1.47 29.11 5.69
N ILE A 419 1.89 27.85 5.77
CA ILE A 419 3.24 27.43 5.43
C ILE A 419 3.13 26.29 4.40
N ARG A 420 3.84 26.43 3.28
CA ARG A 420 4.01 25.38 2.29
C ARG A 420 5.30 24.62 2.57
N ILE A 421 5.23 23.30 2.69
CA ILE A 421 6.34 22.44 3.09
C ILE A 421 6.35 21.21 2.19
N ARG A 422 7.50 20.77 1.72
CA ARG A 422 7.63 19.49 1.02
C ARG A 422 7.38 18.33 1.98
N LEU A 423 6.75 17.26 1.49
CA LEU A 423 6.36 16.10 2.31
C LEU A 423 7.55 15.34 2.91
N ASP A 424 8.71 15.39 2.25
CA ASP A 424 9.96 14.75 2.69
C ASP A 424 10.91 15.71 3.43
N ALA A 425 10.46 16.88 3.87
CA ALA A 425 11.29 17.88 4.55
C ALA A 425 12.08 17.32 5.76
N PRO A 426 11.48 16.52 6.67
CA PRO A 426 12.21 15.96 7.80
C PRO A 426 13.34 15.00 7.38
N ASP A 427 13.11 14.19 6.32
CA ASP A 427 14.10 13.23 5.83
C ASP A 427 15.28 13.91 5.11
N ARG A 428 15.07 15.15 4.65
CA ARG A 428 16.10 16.00 4.06
C ARG A 428 16.83 16.86 5.08
N GLY A 429 16.56 16.67 6.38
CA GLY A 429 17.18 17.45 7.46
C GLY A 429 16.68 18.90 7.50
N LEU A 430 15.47 19.16 7.02
CA LEU A 430 14.86 20.49 7.06
C LEU A 430 13.99 20.64 8.29
N SER A 431 14.20 21.70 9.04
CA SER A 431 13.37 22.12 10.16
C SER A 431 12.95 23.58 10.01
N TRP A 432 11.89 23.99 10.71
CA TRP A 432 11.37 25.33 10.58
C TRP A 432 10.73 25.84 11.87
N GLU A 433 10.65 27.17 11.98
CA GLU A 433 9.91 27.85 13.05
C GLU A 433 9.34 29.19 12.58
N ILE A 434 8.15 29.57 13.07
CA ILE A 434 7.62 30.91 12.92
C ILE A 434 8.21 31.77 14.02
N GLN A 435 8.78 32.91 13.64
CA GLN A 435 9.37 33.88 14.57
C GLN A 435 8.65 35.21 14.49
N GLU A 436 8.62 35.93 15.62
CA GLU A 436 8.02 37.27 15.76
C GLU A 436 9.00 38.26 16.35
N SER A 437 8.84 39.55 16.02
CA SER A 437 9.61 40.64 16.58
C SER A 437 8.81 41.95 16.53
N PRO A 438 8.97 42.86 17.53
CA PRO A 438 8.45 44.21 17.43
C PRO A 438 9.28 45.11 16.48
N GLY A 439 10.41 44.62 15.97
CA GLY A 439 11.29 45.33 15.04
C GLY A 439 11.88 44.42 13.97
N LEU A 440 12.40 45.01 12.90
CA LEU A 440 12.99 44.25 11.76
C LEU A 440 14.40 43.70 12.00
N ARG A 441 15.01 44.01 13.15
CA ARG A 441 16.37 43.52 13.45
C ARG A 441 16.37 42.05 13.79
N SER A 442 17.16 41.25 13.06
CA SER A 442 17.18 39.77 13.18
C SER A 442 17.46 39.24 14.59
N LYS A 443 18.18 39.99 15.42
CA LYS A 443 18.50 39.64 16.83
C LYS A 443 17.29 39.72 17.77
N GLU A 444 16.23 40.41 17.40
CA GLU A 444 15.01 40.60 18.17
C GLU A 444 13.92 39.56 17.86
N PHE A 445 14.14 38.70 16.85
CA PHE A 445 13.17 37.68 16.48
C PHE A 445 13.21 36.49 17.44
N GLN A 446 12.03 36.15 17.97
CA GLN A 446 11.81 35.06 18.91
C GLN A 446 10.76 34.09 18.33
N ARG A 447 10.80 32.81 18.73
CA ARG A 447 9.79 31.83 18.34
C ARG A 447 8.41 32.27 18.80
N VAL A 448 7.43 32.23 17.91
CA VAL A 448 6.02 32.53 18.25
C VAL A 448 5.49 31.46 19.19
N SER A 449 4.84 31.90 20.27
CA SER A 449 4.18 31.02 21.22
C SER A 449 2.66 31.01 21.01
N GLY A 450 1.98 29.94 21.47
CA GLY A 450 0.52 29.88 21.43
C GLY A 450 -0.10 29.64 20.05
N LEU A 451 0.70 29.18 19.08
CA LEU A 451 0.21 28.74 17.78
C LEU A 451 -0.64 27.47 17.94
N ARG A 452 -1.84 27.49 17.35
CA ARG A 452 -2.72 26.32 17.24
C ARG A 452 -2.83 25.89 15.79
N LYS A 453 -2.46 24.67 15.48
CA LYS A 453 -2.66 24.08 14.14
C LYS A 453 -4.16 23.94 13.88
N VAL A 454 -4.65 24.46 12.76
CA VAL A 454 -6.08 24.48 12.42
C VAL A 454 -6.38 23.71 11.14
N ALA A 455 -5.43 23.59 10.21
CA ALA A 455 -5.57 22.80 9.00
C ALA A 455 -4.25 22.20 8.55
N GLN A 456 -4.35 21.11 7.81
CA GLN A 456 -3.27 20.47 7.07
C GLN A 456 -3.86 19.94 5.77
N ILE A 457 -3.31 20.38 4.65
CA ILE A 457 -3.79 20.04 3.29
C ILE A 457 -2.60 19.47 2.54
N HIS A 458 -2.77 18.32 1.92
CA HIS A 458 -1.72 17.69 1.10
C HIS A 458 -1.99 17.93 -0.38
N SER A 459 -0.96 18.32 -1.13
CA SER A 459 -0.92 18.33 -2.59
C SER A 459 0.07 17.27 -3.06
N LEU A 460 -0.40 16.05 -3.26
CA LEU A 460 0.48 14.92 -3.63
C LEU A 460 1.10 15.10 -5.01
N ALA A 461 0.37 15.70 -5.96
CA ALA A 461 0.89 16.00 -7.29
C ALA A 461 2.10 16.94 -7.25
N GLU A 462 2.16 17.84 -6.25
CA GLU A 462 3.27 18.77 -6.04
C GLU A 462 4.28 18.28 -4.98
N GLY A 463 4.00 17.15 -4.30
CA GLY A 463 4.84 16.61 -3.24
C GLY A 463 4.94 17.50 -2.00
N VAL A 464 3.89 18.28 -1.70
CA VAL A 464 3.90 19.25 -0.60
C VAL A 464 2.67 19.14 0.29
N GLU A 465 2.79 19.71 1.49
CA GLU A 465 1.67 19.98 2.38
C GLU A 465 1.58 21.46 2.71
N ILE A 466 0.38 21.92 3.01
CA ILE A 466 0.12 23.28 3.50
C ILE A 466 -0.38 23.16 4.93
N LEU A 467 0.38 23.73 5.85
CA LEU A 467 0.03 23.80 7.26
C LEU A 467 -0.58 25.17 7.58
N GLU A 468 -1.73 25.18 8.25
CA GLU A 468 -2.32 26.41 8.74
C GLU A 468 -2.33 26.45 10.27
N TYR A 469 -1.87 27.58 10.82
CA TYR A 469 -1.87 27.86 12.25
C TYR A 469 -2.63 29.12 12.54
N GLU A 470 -3.26 29.21 13.71
CA GLU A 470 -3.92 30.41 14.21
C GLU A 470 -3.38 30.82 15.59
N MET A 471 -3.36 32.13 15.85
CA MET A 471 -3.21 32.71 17.16
C MET A 471 -4.10 33.94 17.28
N ASN A 472 -4.40 34.36 18.52
CA ASN A 472 -5.05 35.66 18.76
C ASN A 472 -4.08 36.80 18.43
N TYR A 473 -4.62 37.95 17.99
CA TYR A 473 -3.79 39.14 17.84
C TYR A 473 -3.02 39.42 19.14
N PRO A 474 -1.70 39.73 19.07
CA PRO A 474 -0.96 40.12 20.24
C PRO A 474 -1.52 41.45 20.81
N ALA A 475 -1.64 41.51 22.12
CA ALA A 475 -2.09 42.72 22.80
C ALA A 475 -1.12 43.94 22.66
N ARG A 476 0.03 43.73 22.02
CA ARG A 476 1.12 44.68 21.83
C ARG A 476 1.23 45.06 20.36
N GLY A 477 1.08 46.32 20.02
CA GLY A 477 1.48 47.07 18.83
C GLY A 477 1.80 46.32 17.53
N LEU A 478 2.54 46.97 16.66
CA LEU A 478 3.01 46.37 15.38
C LEU A 478 4.00 45.21 15.63
N MET A 479 3.72 44.06 15.03
CA MET A 479 4.58 42.88 15.07
C MET A 479 4.98 42.46 13.67
N PHE A 480 6.22 42.00 13.50
CA PHE A 480 6.75 41.44 12.29
C PHE A 480 6.91 39.91 12.47
N TYR A 481 6.55 39.15 11.43
CA TYR A 481 6.63 37.69 11.43
C TYR A 481 7.53 37.21 10.29
N ARG A 482 8.27 36.14 10.54
CA ARG A 482 9.05 35.46 9.51
C ARG A 482 9.02 33.95 9.70
N LEU A 483 9.22 33.22 8.62
CA LEU A 483 9.55 31.81 8.61
C LEU A 483 11.07 31.67 8.64
N LYS A 484 11.60 30.93 9.62
CA LYS A 484 13.01 30.54 9.65
C LYS A 484 13.10 29.08 9.28
N VAL A 485 13.81 28.77 8.19
CA VAL A 485 14.12 27.42 7.75
C VAL A 485 15.58 27.13 8.12
N THR A 486 15.84 25.94 8.59
CA THR A 486 17.18 25.47 8.97
C THR A 486 17.45 24.15 8.27
N LEU A 487 18.62 24.03 7.62
CA LEU A 487 19.17 22.79 7.11
C LEU A 487 20.18 22.25 8.13
N GLU A 488 19.95 21.04 8.60
CA GLU A 488 20.88 20.35 9.49
C GLU A 488 22.15 20.03 8.73
N GLN A 489 23.32 20.20 9.35
CA GLN A 489 24.62 19.94 8.70
C GLN A 489 24.98 18.44 8.71
N GLU A 490 24.52 17.73 9.73
CA GLU A 490 24.73 16.30 9.89
C GLU A 490 23.41 15.58 10.12
N ARG A 491 23.25 14.41 9.54
CA ARG A 491 22.12 13.54 9.86
C ARG A 491 22.34 13.03 11.28
N VAL A 492 21.57 13.52 12.24
CA VAL A 492 21.50 12.87 13.55
C VAL A 492 21.01 11.46 13.29
N ALA A 493 21.92 10.48 13.35
CA ALA A 493 21.54 9.08 13.28
C ALA A 493 20.47 8.86 14.35
N ARG A 494 19.21 8.71 13.95
CA ARG A 494 18.17 8.27 14.86
C ARG A 494 18.63 6.90 15.33
N ARG A 495 19.17 6.84 16.56
CA ARG A 495 19.42 5.57 17.23
C ARG A 495 18.06 4.90 17.34
N VAL A 496 17.91 3.83 16.61
CA VAL A 496 16.94 2.81 16.92
C VAL A 496 17.52 2.11 18.15
N GLU A 497 17.06 2.52 19.33
CA GLU A 497 17.26 1.76 20.57
C GLU A 497 16.23 0.64 20.64
#